data_6245100b918149714b446635744ff4ed
#
_entry.id   6245100b918149714b446635744ff4ed
#
_cell.length_a   1.000
_cell.length_b   1.000
_cell.length_c   1.000
_cell.angle_alpha   90.00
_cell.angle_beta   90.00
_cell.angle_gamma   90.00
#
_symmetry.space_group_name_H-M   'P 1'
#
loop_
_entity.id
_entity.type
_entity.pdbx_description
1 polymer ?
#
loop_
_entity_poly.entity_id
_entity_poly.type
_entity_poly.pdbx_seq_one_letter_code
_entity_poly.pdbx_strand_id
1 'polypeptide(L)'
;LPKILEVRDRVPEVMRIKEGANYILMELGPRRETFIEYTVECPLRGFYSLGPVTVRIQDAFGLFHKEKELHVYNDFLVFPKMEDLKETFVKSRVPKIFTGAVNIRQPGPGSEFYSLREYFEGDSFRAINWSAYARSGKLMVNERERDAVSDIIIIVDSRAVAETGPVSRNALVYSTRAAASLAKYFLGRRDSVGVIVYGDEVVSVDRDTGKKQLYVILTKLAGAVARGNIPLQVVVNRILPHINKGSPIIFLSNLEDDPTIVNALRDFRARDFDVTVLSPSSLEFEFDAKRLDRTGYEVMKTERDVLIGELRGLGVNIMDWEPDMLLSTALAGARGF
;
A
#
# COMPACT_ATOMS: atom_id res chain seq x y z
N LEU A 1 35.42 21.17 41.20
CA LEU A 1 34.53 21.96 40.32
C LEU A 1 33.44 21.06 39.78
N PRO A 2 32.19 21.52 39.74
CA PRO A 2 31.09 20.76 39.18
C PRO A 2 31.37 20.48 37.70
N LYS A 3 31.05 19.26 37.27
CA LYS A 3 31.13 18.86 35.86
C LYS A 3 29.71 18.77 35.32
N ILE A 4 29.50 19.33 34.16
CA ILE A 4 28.24 19.28 33.46
C ILE A 4 28.30 18.12 32.46
N LEU A 5 27.30 17.26 32.52
CA LEU A 5 27.10 16.14 31.61
C LEU A 5 25.97 16.51 30.63
N GLU A 6 26.27 16.51 29.35
CA GLU A 6 25.28 16.52 28.27
C GLU A 6 25.20 15.11 27.70
N VAL A 7 24.00 14.59 27.62
CA VAL A 7 23.70 13.35 26.91
C VAL A 7 22.70 13.67 25.81
N ARG A 8 23.03 13.29 24.58
CA ARG A 8 22.19 13.55 23.42
C ARG A 8 21.98 12.28 22.61
N ASP A 9 20.75 11.95 22.34
CA ASP A 9 20.39 10.89 21.39
C ASP A 9 20.27 11.47 19.99
N ARG A 10 20.85 10.80 18.98
CA ARG A 10 20.79 11.25 17.59
C ARG A 10 19.51 10.76 16.96
N VAL A 11 18.68 11.71 16.55
CA VAL A 11 17.44 11.46 15.83
C VAL A 11 17.67 11.76 14.34
N PRO A 12 17.19 10.89 13.41
CA PRO A 12 17.27 11.14 11.97
C PRO A 12 16.64 12.49 11.58
N GLU A 13 17.24 13.19 10.64
CA GLU A 13 16.82 14.54 10.23
C GLU A 13 15.39 14.59 9.66
N VAL A 14 14.91 13.47 9.10
CA VAL A 14 13.55 13.38 8.55
C VAL A 14 12.48 13.35 9.65
N MET A 15 12.87 13.11 10.89
CA MET A 15 11.96 13.02 12.03
C MET A 15 11.89 14.34 12.78
N ARG A 16 10.75 14.59 13.37
CA ARG A 16 10.51 15.77 14.21
C ARG A 16 10.24 15.35 15.64
N ILE A 17 10.90 15.99 16.59
CA ILE A 17 10.57 15.82 18.00
C ILE A 17 9.29 16.58 18.24
N LYS A 18 8.25 15.88 18.66
CA LYS A 18 6.91 16.43 18.94
C LYS A 18 6.77 16.85 20.38
N GLU A 19 7.29 16.04 21.29
CA GLU A 19 7.24 16.26 22.74
C GLU A 19 8.55 15.84 23.36
N GLY A 20 8.98 16.50 24.44
CA GLY A 20 10.23 16.22 25.14
C GLY A 20 11.46 16.80 24.46
N ALA A 21 12.63 16.28 24.82
CA ALA A 21 13.90 16.65 24.22
C ALA A 21 14.81 15.40 24.09
N ASN A 22 15.51 15.30 22.97
CA ASN A 22 16.47 14.21 22.72
C ASN A 22 17.83 14.43 23.43
N TYR A 23 17.90 15.36 24.36
CA TYR A 23 19.09 15.61 25.14
C TYR A 23 18.73 16.00 26.57
N ILE A 24 19.69 15.81 27.48
CA ILE A 24 19.62 16.26 28.86
C ILE A 24 20.95 16.89 29.27
N LEU A 25 20.85 17.97 30.04
CA LEU A 25 21.97 18.61 30.71
C LEU A 25 21.80 18.40 32.20
N MET A 26 22.82 17.86 32.86
CA MET A 26 22.79 17.61 34.30
C MET A 26 24.17 17.77 34.95
N GLU A 27 24.18 18.08 36.23
CA GLU A 27 25.39 18.03 36.98
C GLU A 27 25.79 16.56 37.26
N LEU A 28 27.02 16.22 36.95
CA LEU A 28 27.52 14.86 37.13
C LEU A 28 27.72 14.56 38.63
N GLY A 29 26.81 13.77 39.18
CA GLY A 29 26.89 13.24 40.56
C GLY A 29 27.12 11.73 40.58
N PRO A 30 27.65 11.18 41.70
CA PRO A 30 27.90 9.77 41.83
C PRO A 30 26.56 8.97 41.84
N ARG A 31 26.53 7.86 41.09
CA ARG A 31 25.43 6.86 41.07
C ARG A 31 24.01 7.45 40.75
N ARG A 32 23.94 8.49 39.98
CA ARG A 32 22.61 8.98 39.47
C ARG A 32 22.23 8.26 38.19
N GLU A 33 21.01 7.79 38.18
CA GLU A 33 20.31 7.33 36.96
C GLU A 33 19.38 8.43 36.47
N THR A 34 19.29 8.60 35.16
CA THR A 34 18.38 9.56 34.53
C THR A 34 17.83 8.98 33.27
N PHE A 35 16.67 9.46 32.88
CA PHE A 35 15.97 9.04 31.67
C PHE A 35 15.78 10.24 30.75
N ILE A 36 15.91 10.01 29.46
CA ILE A 36 15.53 10.96 28.41
C ILE A 36 14.28 10.38 27.76
N GLU A 37 13.20 11.16 27.82
CA GLU A 37 11.95 10.77 27.20
C GLU A 37 11.55 11.82 26.16
N TYR A 38 11.25 11.37 24.97
CA TYR A 38 10.79 12.23 23.90
C TYR A 38 9.94 11.44 22.90
N THR A 39 9.02 12.16 22.25
CA THR A 39 8.14 11.61 21.19
C THR A 39 8.59 12.14 19.85
N VAL A 40 8.80 11.24 18.89
CA VAL A 40 9.14 11.59 17.51
C VAL A 40 7.98 11.34 16.57
N GLU A 41 7.80 12.24 15.63
CA GLU A 41 6.91 12.06 14.49
C GLU A 41 7.72 11.62 13.27
N CYS A 42 7.30 10.50 12.67
CA CYS A 42 7.94 9.90 11.50
C CYS A 42 7.05 10.11 10.28
N PRO A 43 7.27 11.16 9.49
CA PRO A 43 6.38 11.48 8.36
C PRO A 43 6.53 10.54 7.18
N LEU A 44 7.67 9.86 7.05
CA LEU A 44 8.01 8.98 5.95
C LEU A 44 8.15 7.53 6.40
N ARG A 45 7.70 6.61 5.55
CA ARG A 45 7.96 5.17 5.72
C ARG A 45 9.44 4.86 5.53
N GLY A 46 9.93 3.83 6.18
CA GLY A 46 11.32 3.39 6.01
C GLY A 46 11.88 2.63 7.18
N PHE A 47 13.13 2.21 7.04
CA PHE A 47 13.94 1.67 8.13
C PHE A 47 14.75 2.80 8.75
N TYR A 48 14.65 2.96 10.03
CA TYR A 48 15.31 4.02 10.77
C TYR A 48 16.04 3.48 11.97
N SER A 49 17.09 4.22 12.38
CA SER A 49 17.86 3.93 13.56
C SER A 49 18.00 5.20 14.41
N LEU A 50 17.64 5.14 15.67
CA LEU A 50 17.99 6.15 16.66
C LEU A 50 19.39 5.88 17.20
N GLY A 51 20.14 6.92 17.51
CA GLY A 51 21.53 6.80 17.92
C GLY A 51 22.50 7.27 16.82
N PRO A 52 23.82 7.26 17.10
CA PRO A 52 24.45 6.93 18.38
C PRO A 52 24.12 7.94 19.49
N VAL A 53 24.32 7.56 20.75
CA VAL A 53 24.19 8.47 21.88
C VAL A 53 25.51 9.20 22.08
N THR A 54 25.49 10.53 22.03
CA THR A 54 26.65 11.36 22.30
C THR A 54 26.65 11.79 23.77
N VAL A 55 27.77 11.57 24.45
CA VAL A 55 28.00 11.99 25.83
C VAL A 55 29.13 12.99 25.86
N ARG A 56 28.82 14.20 26.31
CA ARG A 56 29.78 15.29 26.48
C ARG A 56 29.88 15.67 27.94
N ILE A 57 31.10 15.68 28.46
CA ILE A 57 31.41 16.15 29.80
C ILE A 57 32.21 17.44 29.68
N GLN A 58 31.76 18.50 30.31
CA GLN A 58 32.42 19.80 30.29
C GLN A 58 32.64 20.32 31.72
N ASP A 59 33.67 21.14 31.91
CA ASP A 59 33.86 21.87 33.13
C ASP A 59 32.84 23.00 33.33
N ALA A 60 32.71 23.53 34.53
CA ALA A 60 31.74 24.56 34.85
C ALA A 60 31.87 25.86 34.03
N PHE A 61 33.06 26.11 33.48
CA PHE A 61 33.33 27.30 32.66
C PHE A 61 33.22 27.05 31.17
N GLY A 62 33.00 25.78 30.75
CA GLY A 62 32.93 25.39 29.33
C GLY A 62 34.23 25.47 28.55
N LEU A 63 35.37 25.64 29.26
CA LEU A 63 36.71 25.79 28.64
C LEU A 63 37.27 24.46 28.16
N PHE A 64 36.96 23.39 28.85
CA PHE A 64 37.40 22.03 28.52
C PHE A 64 36.20 21.11 28.43
N HIS A 65 36.14 20.33 27.35
CA HIS A 65 35.15 19.30 27.19
C HIS A 65 35.78 18.00 26.68
N LYS A 66 35.16 16.89 27.04
CA LYS A 66 35.46 15.58 26.48
C LYS A 66 34.17 14.98 25.95
N GLU A 67 34.18 14.55 24.71
CA GLU A 67 33.07 13.95 24.05
C GLU A 67 33.36 12.48 23.73
N LYS A 68 32.32 11.65 23.82
CA LYS A 68 32.39 10.24 23.47
C LYS A 68 31.06 9.84 22.84
N GLU A 69 31.13 9.19 21.69
CA GLU A 69 29.98 8.52 21.11
C GLU A 69 29.84 7.11 21.66
N LEU A 70 28.65 6.78 22.10
CA LEU A 70 28.25 5.44 22.47
C LEU A 70 27.45 4.85 21.30
N HIS A 71 27.99 3.83 20.66
CA HIS A 71 27.39 3.16 19.52
C HIS A 71 26.21 2.27 19.95
N VAL A 72 25.22 2.89 20.59
CA VAL A 72 23.94 2.27 20.95
C VAL A 72 22.93 2.73 19.90
N TYR A 73 22.32 1.76 19.23
CA TYR A 73 21.33 2.00 18.18
C TYR A 73 20.04 1.29 18.53
N ASN A 74 18.93 1.94 18.20
CA ASN A 74 17.61 1.35 18.30
C ASN A 74 16.94 1.42 16.92
N ASP A 75 16.87 0.26 16.27
CA ASP A 75 16.32 0.15 14.94
C ASP A 75 14.81 -0.04 15.00
N PHE A 76 14.09 0.65 14.13
CA PHE A 76 12.65 0.52 14.01
C PHE A 76 12.17 0.75 12.59
N LEU A 77 10.97 0.28 12.32
CA LEU A 77 10.34 0.27 11.01
C LEU A 77 9.11 1.16 11.03
N VAL A 78 9.04 2.09 10.09
CA VAL A 78 7.86 2.93 9.87
C VAL A 78 7.11 2.45 8.64
N PHE A 79 5.89 1.98 8.85
CA PHE A 79 5.03 1.51 7.77
C PHE A 79 4.42 2.66 6.96
N PRO A 80 4.03 2.41 5.69
CA PRO A 80 3.24 3.35 4.93
C PRO A 80 1.94 3.70 5.67
N LYS A 81 1.50 4.95 5.61
CA LYS A 81 0.21 5.37 6.16
C LYS A 81 -0.91 4.61 5.43
N MET A 82 -1.80 3.99 6.18
CA MET A 82 -2.94 3.24 5.64
C MET A 82 -4.24 4.01 5.85
N GLU A 83 -5.09 4.03 4.84
CA GLU A 83 -6.46 4.50 4.93
C GLU A 83 -7.41 3.33 5.26
N ASP A 84 -8.48 3.60 5.99
CA ASP A 84 -9.52 2.60 6.23
C ASP A 84 -10.54 2.63 5.09
N LEU A 85 -10.50 1.61 4.25
CA LEU A 85 -11.35 1.51 3.07
C LEU A 85 -12.71 0.84 3.34
N LYS A 86 -12.94 0.34 4.55
CA LYS A 86 -14.16 -0.41 4.87
C LYS A 86 -15.44 0.40 4.65
N GLU A 87 -15.47 1.65 5.12
CA GLU A 87 -16.64 2.51 4.97
C GLU A 87 -16.94 2.86 3.51
N THR A 88 -15.90 3.00 2.70
CA THR A 88 -16.00 3.35 1.28
C THR A 88 -16.63 2.21 0.49
N PHE A 89 -16.26 0.97 0.80
CA PHE A 89 -16.76 -0.21 0.11
C PHE A 89 -18.09 -0.73 0.67
N VAL A 90 -18.44 -0.45 1.93
CA VAL A 90 -19.75 -0.83 2.53
C VAL A 90 -20.86 0.08 2.03
N LYS A 91 -20.65 1.38 1.85
CA LYS A 91 -21.65 2.32 1.30
C LYS A 91 -21.85 2.15 -0.20
N SER A 92 -20.96 1.47 -0.87
CA SER A 92 -21.09 1.09 -2.26
C SER A 92 -21.10 -0.42 -2.38
N ARG A 93 -22.17 -0.97 -3.00
CA ARG A 93 -22.08 -2.32 -3.56
C ARG A 93 -20.72 -2.41 -4.23
N VAL A 94 -19.90 -3.42 -3.85
CA VAL A 94 -18.49 -3.62 -4.26
C VAL A 94 -18.24 -2.98 -5.63
N PRO A 95 -17.32 -2.03 -5.76
CA PRO A 95 -17.12 -1.38 -7.05
C PRO A 95 -16.85 -2.46 -8.07
N LYS A 96 -17.56 -2.44 -9.20
CA LYS A 96 -17.31 -3.36 -10.33
C LYS A 96 -15.84 -3.35 -10.79
N ILE A 97 -15.07 -2.38 -10.34
CA ILE A 97 -13.65 -2.17 -10.58
C ILE A 97 -12.78 -3.37 -10.14
N PHE A 98 -13.22 -4.10 -9.10
CA PHE A 98 -12.52 -5.30 -8.61
C PHE A 98 -13.36 -6.58 -8.80
N THR A 99 -14.39 -6.54 -9.64
CA THR A 99 -15.31 -7.66 -9.88
C THR A 99 -14.74 -8.75 -10.80
N GLY A 100 -13.52 -8.59 -11.30
CA GLY A 100 -12.78 -9.71 -11.91
C GLY A 100 -12.42 -10.81 -10.93
N ALA A 101 -12.51 -10.56 -9.62
CA ALA A 101 -12.66 -11.62 -8.63
C ALA A 101 -13.94 -12.37 -8.97
N VAL A 102 -13.76 -13.39 -9.78
CA VAL A 102 -14.78 -14.29 -10.27
C VAL A 102 -15.73 -14.62 -9.12
N ASN A 103 -16.91 -14.01 -9.12
CA ASN A 103 -18.05 -14.65 -8.53
C ASN A 103 -18.31 -15.91 -9.37
N ILE A 104 -17.46 -16.91 -9.23
CA ILE A 104 -17.86 -18.27 -9.52
C ILE A 104 -18.85 -18.56 -8.39
N ARG A 105 -20.11 -18.17 -8.64
CA ARG A 105 -21.23 -18.56 -7.81
C ARG A 105 -21.24 -20.08 -7.76
N GLN A 106 -20.55 -20.63 -6.79
CA GLN A 106 -20.54 -22.07 -6.54
C GLN A 106 -21.20 -22.33 -5.19
N PRO A 107 -22.02 -23.36 -5.11
CA PRO A 107 -22.60 -23.77 -3.83
C PRO A 107 -21.45 -24.16 -2.86
N GLY A 108 -21.54 -23.67 -1.62
CA GLY A 108 -20.55 -23.97 -0.60
C GLY A 108 -20.89 -23.38 0.78
N PRO A 109 -19.99 -23.50 1.75
CA PRO A 109 -20.22 -23.12 3.14
C PRO A 109 -20.07 -21.62 3.39
N GLY A 110 -20.60 -20.76 2.54
CA GLY A 110 -20.56 -19.30 2.72
C GLY A 110 -21.79 -18.73 3.46
N SER A 111 -21.88 -17.40 3.51
CA SER A 111 -22.94 -16.68 4.22
C SER A 111 -24.07 -16.20 3.32
N GLU A 112 -23.83 -15.97 2.04
CA GLU A 112 -24.82 -15.46 1.09
C GLU A 112 -25.67 -16.55 0.48
N PHE A 113 -26.93 -16.20 0.12
CA PHE A 113 -27.86 -17.11 -0.51
C PHE A 113 -27.45 -17.35 -1.98
N TYR A 114 -27.30 -18.62 -2.35
CA TYR A 114 -26.96 -19.03 -3.72
C TYR A 114 -28.21 -19.45 -4.49
N SER A 115 -28.88 -20.54 -4.05
CA SER A 115 -30.03 -21.10 -4.71
C SER A 115 -30.91 -21.90 -3.74
N LEU A 116 -32.09 -22.30 -4.22
CA LEU A 116 -32.96 -23.28 -3.58
C LEU A 116 -32.83 -24.59 -4.36
N ARG A 117 -32.49 -25.69 -3.69
CA ARG A 117 -32.56 -27.03 -4.26
C ARG A 117 -33.44 -27.97 -3.41
N GLU A 118 -33.84 -29.06 -3.98
CA GLU A 118 -34.54 -30.11 -3.20
C GLU A 118 -33.62 -30.71 -2.13
N TYR A 119 -34.20 -31.04 -1.02
CA TYR A 119 -33.52 -31.68 0.11
C TYR A 119 -33.05 -33.08 -0.28
N PHE A 120 -31.83 -33.44 0.05
CA PHE A 120 -31.29 -34.78 -0.05
C PHE A 120 -30.94 -35.31 1.35
N GLU A 121 -31.00 -36.63 1.51
CA GLU A 121 -30.65 -37.30 2.75
C GLU A 121 -29.19 -37.01 3.12
N GLY A 122 -28.98 -36.42 4.32
CA GLY A 122 -27.69 -35.94 4.78
C GLY A 122 -27.56 -34.40 4.84
N ASP A 123 -28.51 -33.65 4.29
CA ASP A 123 -28.52 -32.19 4.42
C ASP A 123 -28.89 -31.76 5.86
N SER A 124 -28.30 -30.64 6.29
CA SER A 124 -28.59 -30.05 7.58
C SER A 124 -30.03 -29.54 7.67
N PHE A 125 -30.80 -29.99 8.67
CA PHE A 125 -32.15 -29.47 8.93
C PHE A 125 -32.22 -27.95 9.14
N ARG A 126 -31.13 -27.32 9.57
CA ARG A 126 -31.03 -25.85 9.72
C ARG A 126 -31.02 -25.10 8.40
N ALA A 127 -30.68 -25.76 7.31
CA ALA A 127 -30.66 -25.16 5.97
C ALA A 127 -32.00 -25.24 5.25
N ILE A 128 -32.99 -25.95 5.81
CA ILE A 128 -34.31 -26.10 5.21
C ILE A 128 -35.03 -24.74 5.17
N ASN A 129 -35.55 -24.40 3.97
CA ASN A 129 -36.40 -23.23 3.76
C ASN A 129 -37.87 -23.59 4.04
N TRP A 130 -38.28 -23.35 5.27
CA TRP A 130 -39.67 -23.65 5.72
C TRP A 130 -40.72 -22.83 4.98
N SER A 131 -40.39 -21.61 4.51
CA SER A 131 -41.27 -20.77 3.71
C SER A 131 -41.49 -21.33 2.30
N ALA A 132 -40.46 -21.91 1.70
CA ALA A 132 -40.58 -22.59 0.40
C ALA A 132 -41.37 -23.89 0.55
N TYR A 133 -41.15 -24.66 1.62
CA TYR A 133 -41.92 -25.86 1.95
C TYR A 133 -43.41 -25.58 2.11
N ALA A 134 -43.77 -24.54 2.85
CA ALA A 134 -45.16 -24.13 3.04
C ALA A 134 -45.90 -23.77 1.73
N ARG A 135 -45.16 -23.31 0.72
CA ARG A 135 -45.72 -22.92 -0.58
C ARG A 135 -45.80 -24.07 -1.60
N SER A 136 -44.78 -24.93 -1.61
CA SER A 136 -44.57 -25.93 -2.65
C SER A 136 -44.90 -27.36 -2.22
N GLY A 137 -44.99 -27.61 -0.91
CA GLY A 137 -45.11 -28.95 -0.34
C GLY A 137 -43.87 -29.84 -0.47
N LYS A 138 -42.78 -29.31 -1.04
CA LYS A 138 -41.50 -29.99 -1.22
C LYS A 138 -40.45 -29.44 -0.26
N LEU A 139 -39.69 -30.35 0.35
CA LEU A 139 -38.57 -29.94 1.18
C LEU A 139 -37.46 -29.31 0.32
N MET A 140 -37.18 -28.03 0.56
CA MET A 140 -36.18 -27.26 -0.14
C MET A 140 -35.12 -26.78 0.84
N VAL A 141 -33.86 -26.79 0.41
CA VAL A 141 -32.71 -26.33 1.18
C VAL A 141 -32.14 -25.05 0.57
N ASN A 142 -31.84 -24.09 1.44
CA ASN A 142 -31.08 -22.90 1.01
C ASN A 142 -29.64 -23.32 0.81
N GLU A 143 -29.19 -23.35 -0.44
CA GLU A 143 -27.78 -23.39 -0.73
C GLU A 143 -27.17 -22.02 -0.51
N ARG A 144 -26.01 -21.99 0.13
CA ARG A 144 -25.25 -20.77 0.32
C ARG A 144 -24.16 -20.69 -0.73
N GLU A 145 -23.78 -19.46 -1.05
CA GLU A 145 -22.65 -19.19 -1.94
C GLU A 145 -21.35 -19.48 -1.19
N ARG A 146 -20.41 -20.11 -1.85
CA ARG A 146 -19.06 -20.29 -1.30
C ARG A 146 -18.40 -18.92 -1.22
N ASP A 147 -17.88 -18.56 -0.03
CA ASP A 147 -16.99 -17.39 0.09
C ASP A 147 -15.76 -17.64 -0.80
N ALA A 148 -15.79 -17.07 -2.00
CA ALA A 148 -14.67 -17.19 -2.92
C ALA A 148 -13.52 -16.34 -2.37
N VAL A 149 -12.43 -17.00 -2.01
CA VAL A 149 -11.17 -16.32 -1.69
C VAL A 149 -10.56 -15.87 -3.01
N SER A 150 -10.40 -14.57 -3.19
CA SER A 150 -9.77 -14.02 -4.37
C SER A 150 -8.25 -13.95 -4.20
N ASP A 151 -7.51 -14.32 -5.23
CA ASP A 151 -6.05 -14.20 -5.29
C ASP A 151 -5.70 -12.84 -5.91
N ILE A 152 -5.42 -11.85 -5.11
CA ILE A 152 -5.18 -10.48 -5.56
C ILE A 152 -3.69 -10.21 -5.67
N ILE A 153 -3.29 -9.58 -6.76
CA ILE A 153 -1.90 -9.20 -7.01
C ILE A 153 -1.80 -7.68 -7.12
N ILE A 154 -0.98 -7.10 -6.27
CA ILE A 154 -0.70 -5.66 -6.27
C ILE A 154 0.71 -5.47 -6.83
N ILE A 155 0.83 -4.73 -7.93
CA ILE A 155 2.11 -4.39 -8.56
C ILE A 155 2.39 -2.92 -8.29
N VAL A 156 3.53 -2.63 -7.69
CA VAL A 156 3.95 -1.26 -7.33
C VAL A 156 5.16 -0.88 -8.16
N ASP A 157 5.02 0.19 -8.90
CA ASP A 157 6.11 0.83 -9.62
C ASP A 157 6.98 1.64 -8.65
N SER A 158 8.25 1.25 -8.54
CA SER A 158 9.26 1.95 -7.77
C SER A 158 10.47 2.32 -8.63
N ARG A 159 10.27 2.52 -9.94
CA ARG A 159 11.31 3.05 -10.82
C ARG A 159 11.70 4.47 -10.40
N ALA A 160 12.86 4.93 -10.83
CA ALA A 160 13.38 6.25 -10.46
C ALA A 160 12.36 7.38 -10.73
N VAL A 161 11.59 7.28 -11.81
CA VAL A 161 10.54 8.26 -12.17
C VAL A 161 9.43 8.38 -11.11
N ALA A 162 9.20 7.36 -10.30
CA ALA A 162 8.19 7.40 -9.25
C ALA A 162 8.55 8.33 -8.07
N GLU A 163 9.80 8.84 -8.00
CA GLU A 163 10.24 9.83 -7.00
C GLU A 163 10.00 11.28 -7.43
N THR A 164 9.48 11.51 -8.62
CA THR A 164 9.17 12.85 -9.12
C THR A 164 8.28 13.62 -8.15
N GLY A 165 8.75 14.76 -7.66
CA GLY A 165 8.07 15.59 -6.68
C GLY A 165 8.79 15.70 -5.32
N PRO A 166 8.15 16.28 -4.30
CA PRO A 166 8.69 16.36 -2.94
C PRO A 166 8.81 14.96 -2.30
N VAL A 167 9.81 14.76 -1.45
CA VAL A 167 10.09 13.46 -0.79
C VAL A 167 8.87 12.87 -0.05
N SER A 168 7.99 13.73 0.49
CA SER A 168 6.78 13.32 1.19
C SER A 168 5.54 13.22 0.29
N ARG A 169 5.61 13.69 -0.97
CA ARG A 169 4.49 13.80 -1.90
C ARG A 169 4.96 13.46 -3.33
N ASN A 170 5.18 12.18 -3.58
CA ASN A 170 5.55 11.65 -4.89
C ASN A 170 4.76 10.37 -5.21
N ALA A 171 4.82 9.93 -6.46
CA ALA A 171 4.06 8.77 -6.92
C ALA A 171 4.34 7.51 -6.09
N LEU A 172 5.59 7.27 -5.68
CA LEU A 172 5.93 6.11 -4.86
C LEU A 172 5.32 6.15 -3.46
N VAL A 173 5.25 7.35 -2.84
CA VAL A 173 4.59 7.53 -1.53
C VAL A 173 3.12 7.20 -1.63
N TYR A 174 2.42 7.70 -2.65
CA TYR A 174 1.00 7.41 -2.86
C TYR A 174 0.77 5.95 -3.23
N SER A 175 1.56 5.39 -4.13
CA SER A 175 1.45 3.97 -4.54
C SER A 175 1.64 3.02 -3.36
N THR A 176 2.64 3.27 -2.50
CA THR A 176 2.86 2.42 -1.33
C THR A 176 1.77 2.57 -0.26
N ARG A 177 1.19 3.78 -0.09
CA ARG A 177 0.01 4.00 0.79
C ARG A 177 -1.22 3.27 0.25
N ALA A 178 -1.47 3.36 -1.06
CA ALA A 178 -2.56 2.64 -1.71
C ALA A 178 -2.39 1.12 -1.59
N ALA A 179 -1.20 0.60 -1.91
CA ALA A 179 -0.89 -0.83 -1.76
C ALA A 179 -1.12 -1.34 -0.34
N ALA A 180 -0.65 -0.60 0.67
CA ALA A 180 -0.83 -0.95 2.08
C ALA A 180 -2.30 -0.94 2.50
N SER A 181 -3.07 0.08 2.06
CA SER A 181 -4.50 0.22 2.36
C SER A 181 -5.33 -0.89 1.71
N LEU A 182 -5.05 -1.19 0.45
CA LEU A 182 -5.70 -2.26 -0.31
C LEU A 182 -5.36 -3.64 0.27
N ALA A 183 -4.08 -3.89 0.59
CA ALA A 183 -3.67 -5.14 1.22
C ALA A 183 -4.37 -5.34 2.57
N LYS A 184 -4.44 -4.30 3.42
CA LYS A 184 -5.19 -4.34 4.69
C LYS A 184 -6.67 -4.67 4.46
N TYR A 185 -7.29 -4.05 3.47
CA TYR A 185 -8.70 -4.26 3.14
C TYR A 185 -8.98 -5.70 2.70
N PHE A 186 -8.25 -6.20 1.70
CA PHE A 186 -8.47 -7.53 1.15
C PHE A 186 -8.12 -8.64 2.13
N LEU A 187 -6.98 -8.55 2.83
CA LEU A 187 -6.62 -9.51 3.88
C LEU A 187 -7.63 -9.53 5.03
N GLY A 188 -8.26 -8.37 5.33
CA GLY A 188 -9.36 -8.27 6.30
C GLY A 188 -10.62 -9.00 5.86
N ARG A 189 -10.82 -9.22 4.57
CA ARG A 189 -11.89 -10.02 3.95
C ARG A 189 -11.55 -11.49 3.80
N ARG A 190 -10.36 -11.90 4.23
CA ARG A 190 -9.78 -13.24 4.06
C ARG A 190 -9.35 -13.56 2.62
N ASP A 191 -9.25 -12.55 1.76
CA ASP A 191 -8.65 -12.73 0.44
C ASP A 191 -7.15 -13.01 0.56
N SER A 192 -6.58 -13.68 -0.44
CA SER A 192 -5.14 -13.91 -0.57
C SER A 192 -4.51 -12.73 -1.33
N VAL A 193 -3.44 -12.15 -0.80
CA VAL A 193 -2.80 -10.97 -1.39
C VAL A 193 -1.31 -11.21 -1.58
N GLY A 194 -0.84 -11.02 -2.82
CA GLY A 194 0.56 -10.92 -3.16
C GLY A 194 0.95 -9.49 -3.58
N VAL A 195 2.19 -9.12 -3.36
CA VAL A 195 2.72 -7.81 -3.74
C VAL A 195 4.01 -7.96 -4.52
N ILE A 196 4.13 -7.19 -5.60
CA ILE A 196 5.34 -7.11 -6.42
C ILE A 196 5.76 -5.65 -6.46
N VAL A 197 7.00 -5.39 -6.07
CA VAL A 197 7.62 -4.06 -6.18
C VAL A 197 8.74 -4.17 -7.20
N TYR A 198 8.78 -3.28 -8.18
CA TYR A 198 9.79 -3.31 -9.22
C TYR A 198 10.40 -1.93 -9.48
N GLY A 199 11.69 -1.90 -9.74
CA GLY A 199 12.45 -0.68 -10.00
C GLY A 199 13.82 -1.03 -10.59
N ASP A 200 14.86 -1.17 -9.77
CA ASP A 200 16.16 -1.74 -10.14
C ASP A 200 16.18 -3.27 -10.01
N GLU A 201 15.29 -3.81 -9.21
CA GLU A 201 15.03 -5.24 -9.07
C GLU A 201 13.53 -5.51 -9.03
N VAL A 202 13.15 -6.77 -9.17
CA VAL A 202 11.77 -7.23 -9.00
C VAL A 202 11.69 -8.05 -7.72
N VAL A 203 11.08 -7.46 -6.70
CA VAL A 203 10.88 -8.08 -5.39
C VAL A 203 9.42 -8.53 -5.28
N SER A 204 9.19 -9.81 -5.04
CA SER A 204 7.86 -10.38 -4.87
C SER A 204 7.63 -10.85 -3.44
N VAL A 205 6.42 -10.62 -2.97
CA VAL A 205 5.84 -11.27 -1.79
C VAL A 205 4.77 -12.20 -2.31
N ASP A 206 4.94 -13.49 -2.08
CA ASP A 206 3.99 -14.50 -2.52
C ASP A 206 2.64 -14.30 -1.86
N ARG A 207 1.59 -14.82 -2.50
CA ARG A 207 0.22 -14.71 -2.03
C ARG A 207 0.01 -15.54 -0.77
N ASP A 208 -0.54 -14.92 0.25
CA ASP A 208 -0.95 -15.56 1.49
C ASP A 208 -2.08 -14.73 2.14
N THR A 209 -2.62 -15.21 3.25
CA THR A 209 -3.74 -14.60 3.96
C THR A 209 -3.37 -14.18 5.39
N GLY A 210 -4.21 -13.33 5.98
CA GLY A 210 -4.16 -13.02 7.42
C GLY A 210 -3.13 -11.96 7.82
N LYS A 211 -2.98 -11.78 9.14
CA LYS A 211 -2.20 -10.67 9.71
C LYS A 211 -0.68 -10.79 9.47
N LYS A 212 -0.15 -12.02 9.41
CA LYS A 212 1.27 -12.26 9.13
C LYS A 212 1.63 -11.78 7.73
N GLN A 213 0.77 -12.06 6.75
CA GLN A 213 0.94 -11.61 5.38
C GLN A 213 0.93 -10.08 5.29
N LEU A 214 0.00 -9.42 6.00
CA LEU A 214 -0.03 -7.96 6.06
C LEU A 214 1.29 -7.39 6.56
N TYR A 215 1.85 -7.96 7.64
CA TYR A 215 3.13 -7.51 8.19
C TYR A 215 4.27 -7.66 7.17
N VAL A 216 4.35 -8.78 6.45
CA VAL A 216 5.36 -9.02 5.41
C VAL A 216 5.22 -7.99 4.29
N ILE A 217 4.00 -7.75 3.82
CA ILE A 217 3.72 -6.75 2.78
C ILE A 217 4.13 -5.35 3.24
N LEU A 218 3.72 -4.93 4.43
CA LEU A 218 4.04 -3.62 4.98
C LEU A 218 5.54 -3.42 5.12
N THR A 219 6.27 -4.44 5.55
CA THR A 219 7.73 -4.42 5.67
C THR A 219 8.40 -4.21 4.29
N LYS A 220 7.92 -4.91 3.26
CA LYS A 220 8.44 -4.73 1.89
C LYS A 220 8.12 -3.35 1.33
N LEU A 221 6.90 -2.88 1.52
CA LEU A 221 6.48 -1.54 1.08
C LEU A 221 7.24 -0.42 1.82
N ALA A 222 7.56 -0.62 3.11
CA ALA A 222 8.36 0.34 3.86
C ALA A 222 9.78 0.48 3.30
N GLY A 223 10.37 -0.62 2.85
CA GLY A 223 11.70 -0.63 2.24
C GLY A 223 11.74 -0.26 0.75
N ALA A 224 10.59 0.00 0.12
CA ALA A 224 10.57 0.37 -1.30
C ALA A 224 11.23 1.74 -1.53
N VAL A 225 12.22 1.78 -2.41
CA VAL A 225 12.96 2.99 -2.78
C VAL A 225 12.81 3.19 -4.29
N ALA A 226 12.62 4.43 -4.71
CA ALA A 226 12.55 4.76 -6.14
C ALA A 226 13.94 4.62 -6.76
N ARG A 227 14.13 3.58 -7.58
CA ARG A 227 15.43 3.28 -8.18
C ARG A 227 15.28 2.41 -9.42
N GLY A 228 16.22 2.55 -10.35
CA GLY A 228 16.28 1.74 -11.56
C GLY A 228 15.19 2.09 -12.57
N ASN A 229 15.09 1.29 -13.62
CA ASN A 229 14.19 1.55 -14.74
C ASN A 229 13.79 0.25 -15.48
N ILE A 230 13.48 -0.83 -14.74
CA ILE A 230 13.02 -2.08 -15.34
C ILE A 230 11.67 -1.81 -16.03
N PRO A 231 11.51 -2.12 -17.34
CA PRO A 231 10.23 -1.95 -18.02
C PRO A 231 9.16 -2.91 -17.48
N LEU A 232 7.89 -2.47 -17.46
CA LEU A 232 6.76 -3.29 -17.00
C LEU A 232 6.64 -4.61 -17.76
N GLN A 233 6.97 -4.64 -19.06
CA GLN A 233 6.93 -5.86 -19.88
C GLN A 233 7.82 -6.96 -19.31
N VAL A 234 8.99 -6.62 -18.78
CA VAL A 234 9.91 -7.59 -18.16
C VAL A 234 9.27 -8.19 -16.90
N VAL A 235 8.63 -7.34 -16.09
CA VAL A 235 7.90 -7.78 -14.89
C VAL A 235 6.77 -8.72 -15.27
N VAL A 236 5.93 -8.33 -16.25
CA VAL A 236 4.81 -9.13 -16.74
C VAL A 236 5.27 -10.50 -17.21
N ASN A 237 6.29 -10.56 -18.04
CA ASN A 237 6.84 -11.83 -18.54
C ASN A 237 7.33 -12.75 -17.41
N ARG A 238 7.88 -12.17 -16.34
CA ARG A 238 8.37 -12.92 -15.19
C ARG A 238 7.25 -13.47 -14.31
N ILE A 239 6.17 -12.71 -14.11
CA ILE A 239 5.12 -13.06 -13.14
C ILE A 239 3.98 -13.88 -13.76
N LEU A 240 3.69 -13.71 -15.04
CA LEU A 240 2.59 -14.38 -15.73
C LEU A 240 2.55 -15.91 -15.56
N PRO A 241 3.69 -16.64 -15.57
CA PRO A 241 3.68 -18.09 -15.34
C PRO A 241 3.28 -18.51 -13.92
N HIS A 242 3.36 -17.58 -12.95
CA HIS A 242 3.18 -17.85 -11.52
C HIS A 242 1.85 -17.36 -10.96
N ILE A 243 1.02 -16.69 -11.77
CA ILE A 243 -0.27 -16.16 -11.33
C ILE A 243 -1.43 -17.00 -11.89
N ASN A 244 -2.45 -17.19 -11.06
CA ASN A 244 -3.64 -17.94 -11.47
C ASN A 244 -4.47 -17.11 -12.45
N LYS A 245 -5.01 -17.75 -13.49
CA LYS A 245 -5.93 -17.10 -14.43
C LYS A 245 -7.12 -16.49 -13.68
N GLY A 246 -7.51 -15.28 -14.10
CA GLY A 246 -8.61 -14.56 -13.48
C GLY A 246 -8.29 -13.86 -12.16
N SER A 247 -7.03 -13.91 -11.68
CA SER A 247 -6.60 -13.12 -10.52
C SER A 247 -6.70 -11.64 -10.84
N PRO A 248 -7.37 -10.82 -9.99
CA PRO A 248 -7.36 -9.37 -10.13
C PRO A 248 -5.94 -8.82 -9.97
N ILE A 249 -5.56 -7.95 -10.89
CA ILE A 249 -4.27 -7.25 -10.86
C ILE A 249 -4.52 -5.78 -10.58
N ILE A 250 -3.88 -5.26 -9.55
CA ILE A 250 -3.91 -3.84 -9.21
C ILE A 250 -2.52 -3.28 -9.48
N PHE A 251 -2.41 -2.43 -10.49
CA PHE A 251 -1.16 -1.80 -10.88
C PHE A 251 -1.10 -0.35 -10.40
N LEU A 252 -0.07 -0.02 -9.64
CA LEU A 252 0.16 1.28 -9.02
C LEU A 252 1.39 1.92 -9.65
N SER A 253 1.19 2.90 -10.51
CA SER A 253 2.23 3.60 -11.27
C SER A 253 1.77 4.98 -11.71
N ASN A 254 2.69 5.94 -11.81
CA ASN A 254 2.44 7.22 -12.46
C ASN A 254 2.30 7.13 -13.99
N LEU A 255 2.55 5.97 -14.57
CA LEU A 255 2.50 5.68 -16.01
C LEU A 255 3.52 6.45 -16.86
N GLU A 256 4.55 6.98 -16.24
CA GLU A 256 5.57 7.78 -16.92
C GLU A 256 6.77 6.92 -17.34
N ASP A 257 7.47 7.34 -18.36
CA ASP A 257 8.79 6.82 -18.80
C ASP A 257 8.86 5.30 -19.04
N ASP A 258 7.77 4.70 -19.53
CA ASP A 258 7.79 3.29 -19.93
C ASP A 258 7.00 3.05 -21.23
N PRO A 259 7.68 2.97 -22.36
CA PRO A 259 7.02 2.71 -23.64
C PRO A 259 6.38 1.32 -23.73
N THR A 260 6.66 0.43 -22.77
CA THR A 260 6.15 -0.94 -22.78
C THR A 260 4.81 -1.11 -22.04
N ILE A 261 4.33 -0.09 -21.33
CA ILE A 261 3.12 -0.15 -20.50
C ILE A 261 1.91 -0.66 -21.28
N VAL A 262 1.66 -0.10 -22.46
CA VAL A 262 0.51 -0.48 -23.29
C VAL A 262 0.57 -1.97 -23.68
N ASN A 263 1.73 -2.46 -24.11
CA ASN A 263 1.91 -3.85 -24.48
C ASN A 263 1.82 -4.78 -23.25
N ALA A 264 2.42 -4.40 -22.16
CA ALA A 264 2.38 -5.16 -20.91
C ALA A 264 0.95 -5.32 -20.36
N LEU A 265 0.16 -4.25 -20.37
CA LEU A 265 -1.23 -4.30 -19.91
C LEU A 265 -2.13 -5.05 -20.92
N ARG A 266 -1.84 -4.95 -22.22
CA ARG A 266 -2.50 -5.77 -23.28
C ARG A 266 -2.25 -7.25 -23.05
N ASP A 267 -1.02 -7.66 -22.69
CA ASP A 267 -0.67 -9.07 -22.43
C ASP A 267 -1.45 -9.64 -21.23
N PHE A 268 -1.71 -8.85 -20.19
CA PHE A 268 -2.59 -9.26 -19.10
C PHE A 268 -4.03 -9.43 -19.60
N ARG A 269 -4.57 -8.45 -20.33
CA ARG A 269 -5.94 -8.50 -20.85
C ARG A 269 -6.17 -9.65 -21.84
N ALA A 270 -5.20 -9.92 -22.71
CA ALA A 270 -5.24 -11.04 -23.66
C ALA A 270 -5.31 -12.43 -22.98
N ARG A 271 -4.97 -12.50 -21.70
CA ARG A 271 -5.03 -13.73 -20.89
C ARG A 271 -6.16 -13.70 -19.85
N ASP A 272 -7.14 -12.85 -20.05
CA ASP A 272 -8.34 -12.70 -19.21
C ASP A 272 -8.07 -12.26 -17.77
N PHE A 273 -6.96 -11.55 -17.50
CA PHE A 273 -6.76 -10.90 -16.22
C PHE A 273 -7.58 -9.62 -16.13
N ASP A 274 -8.21 -9.40 -14.99
CA ASP A 274 -8.84 -8.12 -14.68
C ASP A 274 -7.79 -7.16 -14.14
N VAL A 275 -7.55 -6.07 -14.88
CA VAL A 275 -6.49 -5.11 -14.56
C VAL A 275 -7.09 -3.78 -14.17
N THR A 276 -6.75 -3.34 -12.98
CA THR A 276 -7.06 -2.00 -12.49
C THR A 276 -5.77 -1.23 -12.25
N VAL A 277 -5.66 -0.07 -12.85
CA VAL A 277 -4.54 0.85 -12.67
C VAL A 277 -4.97 1.99 -11.75
N LEU A 278 -4.24 2.21 -10.68
CA LEU A 278 -4.31 3.44 -9.88
C LEU A 278 -3.08 4.27 -10.20
N SER A 279 -3.29 5.42 -10.80
CA SER A 279 -2.21 6.24 -11.27
C SER A 279 -2.16 7.58 -10.53
N PRO A 280 -1.28 7.70 -9.50
CA PRO A 280 -1.04 9.00 -8.87
C PRO A 280 -0.35 9.92 -9.87
N SER A 281 -0.96 11.08 -10.17
CA SER A 281 -0.38 12.07 -11.06
C SER A 281 0.75 12.82 -10.36
N SER A 282 1.91 12.93 -11.02
CA SER A 282 3.04 13.73 -10.55
C SER A 282 3.05 15.14 -11.15
N LEU A 283 2.24 15.39 -12.20
CA LEU A 283 2.25 16.64 -12.97
C LEU A 283 1.99 17.88 -12.12
N GLU A 284 1.05 17.81 -11.19
CA GLU A 284 0.73 18.94 -10.31
C GLU A 284 1.89 19.29 -9.38
N PHE A 285 2.63 18.30 -8.88
CA PHE A 285 3.79 18.55 -8.03
C PHE A 285 4.92 19.23 -8.79
N GLU A 286 5.13 18.87 -10.06
CA GLU A 286 6.14 19.50 -10.90
C GLU A 286 5.77 20.93 -11.27
N PHE A 287 4.49 21.17 -11.55
CA PHE A 287 3.96 22.49 -11.82
C PHE A 287 4.04 23.39 -10.60
N ASP A 288 3.61 22.94 -9.43
CA ASP A 288 3.67 23.67 -8.15
C ASP A 288 5.13 23.97 -7.76
N ALA A 289 6.04 23.04 -8.02
CA ALA A 289 7.47 23.23 -7.79
C ALA A 289 8.14 24.15 -8.82
N LYS A 290 7.39 24.71 -9.77
CA LYS A 290 7.90 25.55 -10.90
C LYS A 290 8.97 24.84 -11.75
N ARG A 291 8.92 23.53 -11.81
CA ARG A 291 9.78 22.71 -12.70
C ARG A 291 9.21 22.62 -14.10
N LEU A 292 7.89 22.77 -14.23
CA LEU A 292 7.17 22.87 -15.50
C LEU A 292 6.59 24.27 -15.65
N ASP A 293 6.69 24.85 -16.84
CA ASP A 293 5.89 25.99 -17.22
C ASP A 293 4.48 25.54 -17.63
N ARG A 294 3.58 26.51 -17.85
CA ARG A 294 2.19 26.22 -18.21
C ARG A 294 2.07 25.41 -19.51
N THR A 295 2.94 25.70 -20.48
CA THR A 295 2.93 25.02 -21.78
C THR A 295 3.39 23.58 -21.64
N GLY A 296 4.47 23.33 -20.91
CA GLY A 296 4.96 21.99 -20.60
C GLY A 296 3.93 21.16 -19.84
N TYR A 297 3.24 21.76 -18.86
CA TYR A 297 2.17 21.12 -18.12
C TYR A 297 1.03 20.66 -19.04
N GLU A 298 0.52 21.54 -19.93
CA GLU A 298 -0.56 21.19 -20.84
C GLU A 298 -0.16 20.11 -21.86
N VAL A 299 1.09 20.13 -22.34
CA VAL A 299 1.61 19.08 -23.23
C VAL A 299 1.64 17.73 -22.50
N MET A 300 2.29 17.65 -21.34
CA MET A 300 2.40 16.42 -20.58
C MET A 300 1.04 15.88 -20.13
N LYS A 301 0.12 16.79 -19.76
CA LYS A 301 -1.25 16.40 -19.42
C LYS A 301 -1.96 15.79 -20.62
N THR A 302 -1.82 16.38 -21.80
CA THR A 302 -2.42 15.86 -23.04
C THR A 302 -1.85 14.48 -23.40
N GLU A 303 -0.53 14.30 -23.31
CA GLU A 303 0.12 13.00 -23.53
C GLU A 303 -0.40 11.93 -22.54
N ARG A 304 -0.53 12.30 -21.28
CA ARG A 304 -1.09 11.44 -20.25
C ARG A 304 -2.56 11.05 -20.55
N ASP A 305 -3.38 12.03 -20.94
CA ASP A 305 -4.79 11.78 -21.28
C ASP A 305 -4.92 10.85 -22.48
N VAL A 306 -4.06 10.99 -23.49
CA VAL A 306 -4.00 10.09 -24.66
C VAL A 306 -3.63 8.67 -24.21
N LEU A 307 -2.60 8.50 -23.40
CA LEU A 307 -2.20 7.19 -22.88
C LEU A 307 -3.32 6.53 -22.06
N ILE A 308 -3.95 7.28 -21.14
CA ILE A 308 -5.09 6.81 -20.35
C ILE A 308 -6.24 6.40 -21.27
N GLY A 309 -6.52 7.17 -22.33
CA GLY A 309 -7.54 6.85 -23.33
C GLY A 309 -7.24 5.53 -24.07
N GLU A 310 -6.00 5.33 -24.49
CA GLU A 310 -5.56 4.09 -25.14
C GLU A 310 -5.74 2.87 -24.21
N LEU A 311 -5.29 2.98 -22.98
CA LEU A 311 -5.40 1.91 -21.99
C LEU A 311 -6.86 1.57 -21.64
N ARG A 312 -7.75 2.57 -21.56
CA ARG A 312 -9.20 2.35 -21.41
C ARG A 312 -9.78 1.61 -22.61
N GLY A 313 -9.31 1.94 -23.82
CA GLY A 313 -9.68 1.23 -25.05
C GLY A 313 -9.31 -0.26 -25.05
N LEU A 314 -8.27 -0.66 -24.29
CA LEU A 314 -7.90 -2.06 -24.06
C LEU A 314 -8.77 -2.76 -22.99
N GLY A 315 -9.74 -2.06 -22.39
CA GLY A 315 -10.56 -2.59 -21.30
C GLY A 315 -9.85 -2.61 -19.95
N VAL A 316 -8.82 -1.79 -19.76
CA VAL A 316 -8.16 -1.58 -18.48
C VAL A 316 -8.92 -0.54 -17.66
N ASN A 317 -9.25 -0.85 -16.42
CA ASN A 317 -9.84 0.12 -15.50
C ASN A 317 -8.76 1.07 -15.01
N ILE A 318 -8.86 2.36 -15.31
CA ILE A 318 -7.86 3.36 -14.88
C ILE A 318 -8.52 4.39 -13.99
N MET A 319 -7.94 4.57 -12.82
CA MET A 319 -8.21 5.65 -11.91
C MET A 319 -7.04 6.61 -11.90
N ASP A 320 -7.24 7.78 -12.48
CA ASP A 320 -6.33 8.88 -12.33
C ASP A 320 -6.53 9.49 -10.94
N TRP A 321 -5.47 9.50 -10.14
CA TRP A 321 -5.54 9.87 -8.74
C TRP A 321 -4.79 11.18 -8.50
N GLU A 322 -5.56 12.22 -8.22
CA GLU A 322 -5.00 13.48 -7.80
C GLU A 322 -4.38 13.36 -6.40
N PRO A 323 -3.17 13.86 -6.20
CA PRO A 323 -2.39 13.63 -4.98
C PRO A 323 -3.05 14.07 -3.68
N ASP A 324 -3.85 15.13 -3.69
CA ASP A 324 -4.52 15.67 -2.51
C ASP A 324 -5.86 14.98 -2.20
N MET A 325 -6.31 14.11 -3.08
CA MET A 325 -7.52 13.33 -2.88
C MET A 325 -7.26 12.10 -2.01
N LEU A 326 -8.15 11.82 -1.08
CA LEU A 326 -8.11 10.56 -0.32
C LEU A 326 -8.28 9.38 -1.28
N LEU A 327 -7.57 8.29 -1.04
CA LEU A 327 -7.69 7.05 -1.83
C LEU A 327 -9.15 6.57 -1.86
N SER A 328 -9.85 6.66 -0.74
CA SER A 328 -11.26 6.32 -0.61
C SER A 328 -12.15 7.10 -1.58
N THR A 329 -11.85 8.38 -1.80
CA THR A 329 -12.59 9.25 -2.72
C THR A 329 -12.24 8.92 -4.17
N ALA A 330 -10.98 8.69 -4.49
CA ALA A 330 -10.54 8.25 -5.81
C ALA A 330 -11.23 6.94 -6.22
N LEU A 331 -11.28 5.97 -5.31
CA LEU A 331 -11.96 4.69 -5.51
C LEU A 331 -13.49 4.83 -5.66
N ALA A 332 -14.10 5.83 -5.02
CA ALA A 332 -15.54 6.10 -5.13
C ALA A 332 -15.89 6.82 -6.44
N GLY A 333 -15.02 7.69 -6.93
CA GLY A 333 -15.23 8.48 -8.16
C GLY A 333 -15.16 7.66 -9.45
N ALA A 334 -14.55 6.50 -9.44
CA ALA A 334 -14.47 5.57 -10.57
C ALA A 334 -15.82 4.93 -10.97
N ARG A 335 -16.96 5.47 -10.48
CA ARG A 335 -18.34 4.98 -10.71
C ARG A 335 -19.05 5.57 -11.90
N GLY A 336 -18.42 6.44 -12.63
CA GLY A 336 -19.10 7.27 -13.62
C GLY A 336 -18.82 6.90 -15.06
N PHE A 337 -18.75 5.60 -15.40
CA PHE A 337 -18.79 5.22 -16.84
C PHE A 337 -19.37 3.84 -17.00
#